data_2fd907d541e846496b9b1f775222c758
#
_entry.id   2fd907d541e846496b9b1f775222c758
#
_cell.length_a   1.000
_cell.length_b   1.000
_cell.length_c   1.000
_cell.angle_alpha   90.00
_cell.angle_beta   90.00
_cell.angle_gamma   90.00
#
_symmetry.space_group_name_H-M   'P 1'
#
loop_
_entity.id
_entity.type
_entity.pdbx_description
1 polymer ?
#
loop_
_entity_poly.entity_id
_entity_poly.type
_entity_poly.pdbx_seq_one_letter_code
_entity_poly.pdbx_strand_id
1 'polypeptide(L)'
;MEIPHQRLIYFQLTVETGSIRAAASRLDIAPSAVSRQIGLLESALDATLLERRRDGVRSTPVGDMLLDYCQRRTMLDRRFSDELDAYQRLETGQITLCVGEGFVGDLIDHPLREFTEAHRGIRLEIDTGSTREIIESVVNDEAHIGLMYHEQVHPHLRFWHSTRQPLVLLMAPQHSLAASDEPLTLDALAEHPLALWHPGHGVRQLVDLAFREAGHRPIVGIQTGSLEVLKHSARASLCATLLPRFAAARELEEGTLVARDVVGRHFSQANAHMVTRIGRRMPRAGLQLLRHLQHWMSAFRHYPSG
;
A
#
# COMPACT_ATOMS: atom_id res chain seq x y z
N MET A 1 -12.64 37.51 -9.53
CA MET A 1 -14.07 37.84 -9.19
C MET A 1 -14.59 36.69 -8.35
N GLU A 2 -14.95 36.91 -7.10
CA GLU A 2 -15.49 35.89 -6.22
C GLU A 2 -17.01 36.08 -6.12
N ILE A 3 -17.77 35.08 -6.55
CA ILE A 3 -19.24 35.13 -6.51
C ILE A 3 -19.72 34.34 -5.28
N PRO A 4 -20.39 35.00 -4.30
CA PRO A 4 -20.91 34.30 -3.12
C PRO A 4 -21.90 33.21 -3.50
N HIS A 5 -21.69 31.99 -3.01
CA HIS A 5 -22.48 30.79 -3.32
C HIS A 5 -23.98 31.00 -3.10
N GLN A 6 -24.35 31.66 -2.03
CA GLN A 6 -25.74 31.91 -1.68
C GLN A 6 -26.50 32.71 -2.75
N ARG A 7 -25.83 33.67 -3.42
CA ARG A 7 -26.45 34.44 -4.52
C ARG A 7 -26.72 33.59 -5.74
N LEU A 8 -25.85 32.62 -6.03
CA LEU A 8 -26.07 31.66 -7.12
C LEU A 8 -27.30 30.79 -6.87
N ILE A 9 -27.51 30.34 -5.62
CA ILE A 9 -28.69 29.56 -5.22
C ILE A 9 -29.97 30.39 -5.44
N TYR A 10 -29.99 31.65 -5.03
CA TYR A 10 -31.16 32.52 -5.21
C TYR A 10 -31.48 32.75 -6.67
N PHE A 11 -30.48 32.97 -7.50
CA PHE A 11 -30.62 33.11 -8.94
C PHE A 11 -31.18 31.82 -9.56
N GLN A 12 -30.54 30.68 -9.31
CA GLN A 12 -30.92 29.39 -9.86
C GLN A 12 -32.36 29.03 -9.51
N LEU A 13 -32.75 29.12 -8.25
CA LEU A 13 -34.16 28.86 -7.82
C LEU A 13 -35.15 29.84 -8.45
N THR A 14 -34.77 31.10 -8.66
CA THR A 14 -35.66 32.07 -9.32
C THR A 14 -35.88 31.73 -10.78
N VAL A 15 -34.87 31.26 -11.50
CA VAL A 15 -35.01 30.78 -12.88
C VAL A 15 -35.85 29.51 -12.94
N GLU A 16 -35.54 28.52 -12.07
CA GLU A 16 -36.26 27.24 -12.01
C GLU A 16 -37.75 27.40 -11.71
N THR A 17 -38.10 28.30 -10.81
CA THR A 17 -39.50 28.54 -10.42
C THR A 17 -40.20 29.57 -11.30
N GLY A 18 -39.47 30.29 -12.15
CA GLY A 18 -40.00 31.40 -12.96
C GLY A 18 -40.50 32.60 -12.13
N SER A 19 -40.27 32.65 -10.81
CA SER A 19 -40.84 33.64 -9.92
C SER A 19 -39.98 33.91 -8.66
N ILE A 20 -39.68 35.18 -8.40
CA ILE A 20 -38.97 35.60 -7.17
C ILE A 20 -39.76 35.19 -5.93
N ARG A 21 -41.11 35.27 -5.96
CA ARG A 21 -41.95 34.89 -4.82
C ARG A 21 -41.91 33.39 -4.56
N ALA A 22 -41.98 32.59 -5.61
CA ALA A 22 -41.88 31.14 -5.47
C ALA A 22 -40.51 30.68 -4.99
N ALA A 23 -39.43 31.28 -5.49
CA ALA A 23 -38.09 31.03 -5.00
C ALA A 23 -37.91 31.42 -3.50
N ALA A 24 -38.43 32.57 -3.12
CA ALA A 24 -38.44 33.05 -1.73
C ALA A 24 -39.19 32.12 -0.79
N SER A 25 -40.36 31.62 -1.22
CA SER A 25 -41.14 30.66 -0.44
C SER A 25 -40.41 29.32 -0.27
N ARG A 26 -39.68 28.83 -1.29
CA ARG A 26 -38.84 27.60 -1.17
C ARG A 26 -37.67 27.78 -0.22
N LEU A 27 -37.18 29.00 -0.10
CA LEU A 27 -36.03 29.32 0.75
C LEU A 27 -36.42 29.77 2.15
N ASP A 28 -37.71 29.91 2.44
CA ASP A 28 -38.26 30.43 3.68
C ASP A 28 -37.72 31.85 4.06
N ILE A 29 -37.66 32.73 3.03
CA ILE A 29 -37.17 34.12 3.21
C ILE A 29 -38.11 35.13 2.53
N ALA A 30 -37.92 36.39 2.81
CA ALA A 30 -38.71 37.47 2.20
C ALA A 30 -38.35 37.62 0.71
N PRO A 31 -39.37 37.84 -0.20
CA PRO A 31 -39.12 38.08 -1.64
C PRO A 31 -38.21 39.27 -1.93
N SER A 32 -38.24 40.31 -1.09
CA SER A 32 -37.35 41.46 -1.17
C SER A 32 -35.86 41.07 -0.95
N ALA A 33 -35.58 40.09 -0.08
CA ALA A 33 -34.24 39.60 0.14
C ALA A 33 -33.67 38.87 -1.09
N VAL A 34 -34.46 37.99 -1.72
CA VAL A 34 -34.08 37.32 -2.99
C VAL A 34 -33.83 38.35 -4.10
N SER A 35 -34.75 39.29 -4.29
CA SER A 35 -34.60 40.36 -5.31
C SER A 35 -33.35 41.19 -5.11
N ARG A 36 -33.05 41.55 -3.85
CA ARG A 36 -31.84 42.32 -3.49
C ARG A 36 -30.56 41.52 -3.77
N GLN A 37 -30.51 40.24 -3.44
CA GLN A 37 -29.33 39.40 -3.65
C GLN A 37 -29.07 39.15 -5.14
N ILE A 38 -30.13 38.99 -5.94
CA ILE A 38 -29.99 38.92 -7.40
C ILE A 38 -29.49 40.25 -7.96
N GLY A 39 -30.01 41.41 -7.54
CA GLY A 39 -29.48 42.71 -7.95
C GLY A 39 -28.03 42.93 -7.59
N LEU A 40 -27.58 42.45 -6.42
CA LEU A 40 -26.16 42.45 -6.05
C LEU A 40 -25.31 41.53 -6.90
N LEU A 41 -25.88 40.43 -7.36
CA LEU A 41 -25.19 39.50 -8.28
C LEU A 41 -25.06 40.12 -9.69
N GLU A 42 -26.13 40.74 -10.20
CA GLU A 42 -26.14 41.47 -11.47
C GLU A 42 -25.11 42.63 -11.45
N SER A 43 -25.09 43.38 -10.37
CA SER A 43 -24.10 44.47 -10.19
C SER A 43 -22.66 43.94 -10.13
N ALA A 44 -22.41 42.81 -9.48
CA ALA A 44 -21.07 42.20 -9.38
C ALA A 44 -20.59 41.63 -10.73
N LEU A 45 -21.50 41.27 -11.61
CA LEU A 45 -21.22 40.72 -12.93
C LEU A 45 -21.29 41.78 -14.05
N ASP A 46 -21.71 42.99 -13.69
CA ASP A 46 -22.01 44.08 -14.64
C ASP A 46 -22.93 43.62 -15.80
N ALA A 47 -23.94 42.79 -15.44
CA ALA A 47 -24.83 42.18 -16.42
C ALA A 47 -26.22 41.96 -15.83
N THR A 48 -27.27 42.16 -16.66
CA THR A 48 -28.64 41.78 -16.35
C THR A 48 -28.78 40.27 -16.53
N LEU A 49 -29.18 39.56 -15.51
CA LEU A 49 -29.33 38.08 -15.53
C LEU A 49 -30.79 37.66 -15.72
N LEU A 50 -31.78 38.50 -15.30
CA LEU A 50 -33.19 38.20 -15.32
C LEU A 50 -33.98 39.28 -16.01
N GLU A 51 -34.91 38.86 -16.91
CA GLU A 51 -35.94 39.71 -17.47
C GLU A 51 -37.23 39.55 -16.68
N ARG A 52 -37.82 40.65 -16.22
CA ARG A 52 -39.13 40.67 -15.57
C ARG A 52 -40.22 40.78 -16.63
N ARG A 53 -41.16 39.86 -16.65
CA ARG A 53 -42.30 39.82 -17.56
C ARG A 53 -43.61 39.83 -16.78
N ARG A 54 -44.74 40.07 -17.45
CA ARG A 54 -46.08 40.05 -16.82
C ARG A 54 -46.44 38.66 -16.27
N ASP A 55 -45.88 37.62 -16.86
CA ASP A 55 -46.05 36.20 -16.56
C ASP A 55 -44.96 35.61 -15.64
N GLY A 56 -44.02 36.41 -15.17
CA GLY A 56 -42.97 35.96 -14.27
C GLY A 56 -41.58 36.50 -14.56
N VAL A 57 -40.57 35.65 -14.41
CA VAL A 57 -39.16 35.98 -14.61
C VAL A 57 -38.54 34.97 -15.58
N ARG A 58 -37.75 35.45 -16.54
CA ARG A 58 -36.92 34.63 -17.43
C ARG A 58 -35.49 35.01 -17.35
N SER A 59 -34.60 34.06 -17.64
CA SER A 59 -33.18 34.34 -17.79
C SER A 59 -32.87 35.11 -19.06
N THR A 60 -31.86 35.96 -19.01
CA THR A 60 -31.22 36.55 -20.18
C THR A 60 -30.19 35.56 -20.78
N PRO A 61 -29.64 35.81 -21.99
CA PRO A 61 -28.54 34.98 -22.50
C PRO A 61 -27.34 34.88 -21.52
N VAL A 62 -27.05 35.98 -20.80
CA VAL A 62 -26.00 35.97 -19.75
C VAL A 62 -26.46 35.15 -18.53
N GLY A 63 -27.77 35.26 -18.19
CA GLY A 63 -28.39 34.42 -17.17
C GLY A 63 -28.32 32.93 -17.52
N ASP A 64 -28.53 32.55 -18.76
CA ASP A 64 -28.42 31.16 -19.22
C ASP A 64 -26.98 30.63 -19.08
N MET A 65 -25.96 31.46 -19.39
CA MET A 65 -24.57 31.14 -19.16
C MET A 65 -24.25 30.92 -17.67
N LEU A 66 -24.82 31.75 -16.80
CA LEU A 66 -24.65 31.62 -15.36
C LEU A 66 -25.39 30.40 -14.82
N LEU A 67 -26.57 30.06 -15.37
CA LEU A 67 -27.32 28.87 -15.00
C LEU A 67 -26.53 27.59 -15.33
N ASP A 68 -25.96 27.52 -16.54
CA ASP A 68 -25.07 26.41 -16.93
C ASP A 68 -23.84 26.30 -16.00
N TYR A 69 -23.23 27.41 -15.62
CA TYR A 69 -22.16 27.42 -14.62
C TYR A 69 -22.63 26.85 -13.26
N CYS A 70 -23.81 27.26 -12.77
CA CYS A 70 -24.38 26.73 -11.52
C CYS A 70 -24.63 25.22 -11.59
N GLN A 71 -25.16 24.73 -12.71
CA GLN A 71 -25.40 23.30 -12.92
C GLN A 71 -24.10 22.50 -12.94
N ARG A 72 -23.08 22.95 -13.65
CA ARG A 72 -21.75 22.28 -13.67
C ARG A 72 -21.12 22.25 -12.28
N ARG A 73 -21.23 23.33 -11.52
CA ARG A 73 -20.73 23.40 -10.17
C ARG A 73 -21.44 22.39 -9.27
N THR A 74 -22.76 22.32 -9.31
CA THR A 74 -23.54 21.33 -8.54
C THR A 74 -23.16 19.89 -8.90
N MET A 75 -22.88 19.62 -10.18
CA MET A 75 -22.39 18.29 -10.60
C MET A 75 -21.01 17.98 -10.04
N LEU A 76 -20.10 18.95 -10.01
CA LEU A 76 -18.76 18.78 -9.41
C LEU A 76 -18.84 18.52 -7.90
N ASP A 77 -19.70 19.27 -7.18
CA ASP A 77 -19.90 19.09 -5.75
C ASP A 77 -20.49 17.69 -5.43
N ARG A 78 -21.47 17.22 -6.22
CA ARG A 78 -22.01 15.85 -6.11
C ARG A 78 -20.95 14.80 -6.38
N ARG A 79 -20.22 14.95 -7.48
CA ARG A 79 -19.16 14.01 -7.83
C ARG A 79 -18.10 13.92 -6.73
N PHE A 80 -17.68 15.05 -6.15
CA PHE A 80 -16.75 15.05 -5.02
C PHE A 80 -17.32 14.33 -3.79
N SER A 81 -18.62 14.55 -3.49
CA SER A 81 -19.30 13.85 -2.39
C SER A 81 -19.35 12.34 -2.63
N ASP A 82 -19.69 11.91 -3.86
CA ASP A 82 -19.73 10.49 -4.24
C ASP A 82 -18.33 9.84 -4.15
N GLU A 83 -17.30 10.54 -4.64
CA GLU A 83 -15.90 10.10 -4.53
C GLU A 83 -15.44 10.01 -3.07
N LEU A 84 -15.83 10.97 -2.23
CA LEU A 84 -15.52 10.97 -0.79
C LEU A 84 -16.23 9.82 -0.06
N ASP A 85 -17.49 9.59 -0.37
CA ASP A 85 -18.28 8.49 0.19
C ASP A 85 -17.70 7.12 -0.22
N ALA A 86 -17.36 6.95 -1.50
CA ALA A 86 -16.69 5.74 -2.00
C ALA A 86 -15.34 5.50 -1.30
N TYR A 87 -14.54 6.56 -1.13
CA TYR A 87 -13.29 6.49 -0.38
C TYR A 87 -13.50 6.12 1.11
N GLN A 88 -14.54 6.68 1.74
CA GLN A 88 -14.87 6.39 3.15
C GLN A 88 -15.41 4.97 3.35
N ARG A 89 -16.12 4.41 2.36
CA ARG A 89 -16.65 3.03 2.37
C ARG A 89 -15.62 1.99 1.95
N LEU A 90 -14.39 2.38 1.60
CA LEU A 90 -13.35 1.50 1.05
C LEU A 90 -13.70 0.94 -0.34
N GLU A 91 -14.58 1.61 -1.05
CA GLU A 91 -14.98 1.21 -2.40
C GLU A 91 -13.94 1.63 -3.45
N THR A 92 -13.13 2.64 -3.15
CA THR A 92 -12.06 3.13 -4.04
C THR A 92 -10.82 3.53 -3.25
N GLY A 93 -9.65 3.48 -3.88
CA GLY A 93 -8.38 3.93 -3.33
C GLY A 93 -7.19 3.25 -3.98
N GLN A 94 -6.01 3.74 -3.64
CA GLN A 94 -4.73 3.16 -4.09
C GLN A 94 -3.84 2.92 -2.88
N ILE A 95 -3.24 1.73 -2.82
CA ILE A 95 -2.25 1.37 -1.81
C ILE A 95 -1.01 0.87 -2.53
N THR A 96 0.13 1.48 -2.21
CA THR A 96 1.44 1.09 -2.73
C THR A 96 2.21 0.34 -1.66
N LEU A 97 2.73 -0.82 -2.00
CA LEU A 97 3.61 -1.63 -1.16
C LEU A 97 5.00 -1.69 -1.80
N CYS A 98 6.04 -1.66 -0.98
CA CYS A 98 7.40 -2.02 -1.39
C CYS A 98 7.86 -3.20 -0.52
N VAL A 99 8.19 -4.32 -1.15
CA VAL A 99 8.38 -5.60 -0.43
C VAL A 99 9.69 -6.29 -0.83
N GLY A 100 10.32 -6.97 0.12
CA GLY A 100 11.40 -7.89 -0.21
C GLY A 100 10.89 -9.06 -1.06
N GLU A 101 11.64 -9.47 -2.07
CA GLU A 101 11.20 -10.51 -3.03
C GLU A 101 10.80 -11.81 -2.33
N GLY A 102 11.42 -12.13 -1.17
CA GLY A 102 11.06 -13.30 -0.36
C GLY A 102 9.63 -13.29 0.20
N PHE A 103 8.96 -12.13 0.26
CA PHE A 103 7.58 -12.02 0.72
C PHE A 103 6.53 -12.22 -0.39
N VAL A 104 6.94 -12.14 -1.68
CA VAL A 104 6.00 -12.07 -2.81
C VAL A 104 5.07 -13.28 -2.85
N GLY A 105 5.58 -14.50 -2.72
CA GLY A 105 4.76 -15.71 -2.71
C GLY A 105 3.74 -15.69 -1.58
N ASP A 106 4.21 -15.51 -0.34
CA ASP A 106 3.37 -15.47 0.86
C ASP A 106 2.33 -14.32 0.84
N LEU A 107 2.65 -13.21 0.15
CA LEU A 107 1.76 -12.07 -0.01
C LEU A 107 0.64 -12.33 -1.04
N ILE A 108 1.00 -12.89 -2.21
CA ILE A 108 0.10 -13.01 -3.37
C ILE A 108 -0.82 -14.23 -3.26
N ASP A 109 -0.30 -15.40 -2.84
CA ASP A 109 -0.99 -16.68 -2.99
C ASP A 109 -2.31 -16.74 -2.22
N HIS A 110 -2.43 -16.10 -1.07
CA HIS A 110 -3.63 -16.11 -0.25
C HIS A 110 -4.06 -14.70 0.22
N PRO A 111 -3.22 -13.91 0.95
CA PRO A 111 -3.69 -12.69 1.60
C PRO A 111 -4.23 -11.65 0.64
N LEU A 112 -3.50 -11.35 -0.45
CA LEU A 112 -3.95 -10.34 -1.41
C LEU A 112 -5.13 -10.83 -2.24
N ARG A 113 -5.25 -12.10 -2.52
CA ARG A 113 -6.39 -12.65 -3.23
C ARG A 113 -7.68 -12.38 -2.46
N GLU A 114 -7.76 -12.77 -1.19
CA GLU A 114 -8.94 -12.49 -0.36
C GLU A 114 -9.23 -11.00 -0.21
N PHE A 115 -8.17 -10.19 0.01
CA PHE A 115 -8.34 -8.75 0.16
C PHE A 115 -8.90 -8.10 -1.10
N THR A 116 -8.40 -8.46 -2.29
CA THR A 116 -8.86 -7.87 -3.56
C THR A 116 -10.26 -8.34 -3.95
N GLU A 117 -10.64 -9.57 -3.61
CA GLU A 117 -12.00 -10.06 -3.80
C GLU A 117 -13.02 -9.29 -2.93
N ALA A 118 -12.64 -8.95 -1.70
CA ALA A 118 -13.46 -8.17 -0.77
C ALA A 118 -13.48 -6.67 -1.07
N HIS A 119 -12.44 -6.14 -1.73
CA HIS A 119 -12.23 -4.70 -1.95
C HIS A 119 -11.91 -4.37 -3.42
N ARG A 120 -12.84 -4.69 -4.33
CA ARG A 120 -12.65 -4.61 -5.80
C ARG A 120 -12.30 -3.22 -6.33
N GLY A 121 -12.63 -2.15 -5.61
CA GLY A 121 -12.30 -0.77 -5.98
C GLY A 121 -10.94 -0.30 -5.48
N ILE A 122 -10.21 -1.12 -4.71
CA ILE A 122 -8.87 -0.78 -4.23
C ILE A 122 -7.83 -1.24 -5.25
N ARG A 123 -7.05 -0.28 -5.76
CA ARG A 123 -5.89 -0.56 -6.60
C ARG A 123 -4.67 -0.82 -5.73
N LEU A 124 -3.99 -1.92 -5.97
CA LEU A 124 -2.72 -2.24 -5.34
C LEU A 124 -1.57 -2.03 -6.34
N GLU A 125 -0.52 -1.33 -5.89
CA GLU A 125 0.76 -1.25 -6.57
C GLU A 125 1.81 -1.93 -5.69
N ILE A 126 2.59 -2.85 -6.26
CA ILE A 126 3.53 -3.66 -5.52
C ILE A 126 4.87 -3.61 -6.24
N ASP A 127 5.84 -3.00 -5.59
CA ASP A 127 7.22 -2.97 -6.04
C ASP A 127 8.07 -3.90 -5.17
N THR A 128 9.12 -4.47 -5.77
CA THR A 128 10.10 -5.27 -5.03
C THR A 128 11.42 -4.52 -4.89
N GLY A 129 12.10 -4.71 -3.76
CA GLY A 129 13.37 -4.04 -3.52
C GLY A 129 14.20 -4.67 -2.40
N SER A 130 15.44 -4.21 -2.31
CA SER A 130 16.31 -4.47 -1.17
C SER A 130 15.78 -3.79 0.10
N THR A 131 16.26 -4.19 1.26
CA THR A 131 15.88 -3.56 2.54
C THR A 131 16.08 -2.04 2.51
N ARG A 132 17.16 -1.57 1.89
CA ARG A 132 17.44 -0.14 1.75
C ARG A 132 16.39 0.57 0.89
N GLU A 133 16.06 0.02 -0.28
CA GLU A 133 15.06 0.60 -1.21
C GLU A 133 13.68 0.61 -0.58
N ILE A 134 13.31 -0.44 0.18
CA ILE A 134 12.05 -0.49 0.94
C ILE A 134 11.99 0.64 1.96
N ILE A 135 13.06 0.86 2.73
CA ILE A 135 13.15 1.93 3.72
C ILE A 135 13.01 3.29 3.02
N GLU A 136 13.78 3.53 1.96
CA GLU A 136 13.75 4.78 1.20
C GLU A 136 12.36 5.06 0.63
N SER A 137 11.72 4.07 0.01
CA SER A 137 10.37 4.18 -0.56
C SER A 137 9.30 4.52 0.49
N VAL A 138 9.36 3.88 1.67
CA VAL A 138 8.42 4.17 2.77
C VAL A 138 8.68 5.56 3.37
N VAL A 139 9.93 5.94 3.58
CA VAL A 139 10.31 7.23 4.17
C VAL A 139 9.97 8.40 3.25
N ASN A 140 10.11 8.21 1.93
CA ASN A 140 9.79 9.22 0.91
C ASN A 140 8.30 9.29 0.54
N ASP A 141 7.42 8.54 1.23
CA ASP A 141 5.99 8.43 0.93
C ASP A 141 5.65 7.80 -0.44
N GLU A 142 6.59 7.15 -1.11
CA GLU A 142 6.38 6.42 -2.36
C GLU A 142 5.60 5.13 -2.08
N ALA A 143 5.91 4.41 -1.00
CA ALA A 143 5.14 3.27 -0.52
C ALA A 143 4.39 3.58 0.77
N HIS A 144 3.18 3.02 0.90
CA HIS A 144 2.38 3.08 2.13
C HIS A 144 2.84 2.06 3.16
N ILE A 145 3.23 0.88 2.69
CA ILE A 145 3.59 -0.28 3.51
C ILE A 145 4.89 -0.86 2.97
N GLY A 146 5.83 -1.13 3.87
CA GLY A 146 7.04 -1.89 3.57
C GLY A 146 7.01 -3.26 4.23
N LEU A 147 7.39 -4.32 3.50
CA LEU A 147 7.65 -5.64 4.05
C LEU A 147 9.12 -5.96 3.89
N MET A 148 9.84 -6.08 4.99
CA MET A 148 11.29 -6.28 4.95
C MET A 148 11.76 -7.34 5.93
N TYR A 149 12.92 -7.90 5.64
CA TYR A 149 13.57 -8.88 6.47
C TYR A 149 14.86 -8.30 7.02
N HIS A 150 15.13 -8.49 8.29
CA HIS A 150 16.21 -7.88 9.06
C HIS A 150 15.99 -6.40 9.37
N GLU A 151 16.11 -6.09 10.66
CA GLU A 151 15.86 -4.77 11.20
C GLU A 151 17.01 -3.81 10.88
N GLN A 152 16.69 -2.71 10.17
CA GLN A 152 17.50 -1.51 10.15
C GLN A 152 16.74 -0.42 10.89
N VAL A 153 17.27 0.05 12.00
CA VAL A 153 16.66 1.14 12.77
C VAL A 153 16.70 2.42 11.94
N HIS A 154 15.51 2.97 11.64
CA HIS A 154 15.39 4.24 10.95
C HIS A 154 14.41 5.15 11.73
N PRO A 155 14.77 6.41 12.05
CA PRO A 155 13.99 7.27 12.94
C PRO A 155 12.60 7.62 12.41
N HIS A 156 12.35 7.48 11.11
CA HIS A 156 11.06 7.78 10.48
C HIS A 156 10.19 6.55 10.21
N LEU A 157 10.67 5.33 10.56
CA LEU A 157 9.90 4.10 10.40
C LEU A 157 9.17 3.73 11.69
N ARG A 158 7.90 3.37 11.52
CA ARG A 158 7.10 2.70 12.53
C ARG A 158 7.02 1.21 12.17
N PHE A 159 7.48 0.35 13.05
CA PHE A 159 7.27 -1.08 12.98
C PHE A 159 5.83 -1.37 13.40
N TRP A 160 4.98 -1.67 12.41
CA TRP A 160 3.59 -2.02 12.66
C TRP A 160 3.47 -3.41 13.28
N HIS A 161 4.23 -4.35 12.74
CA HIS A 161 4.32 -5.72 13.24
C HIS A 161 5.71 -6.29 12.97
N SER A 162 6.17 -7.16 13.87
CA SER A 162 7.44 -7.86 13.76
C SER A 162 7.29 -9.27 14.27
N THR A 163 7.76 -10.24 13.51
CA THR A 163 7.68 -11.65 13.86
C THR A 163 9.01 -12.33 13.62
N ARG A 164 9.42 -13.14 14.59
CA ARG A 164 10.63 -13.94 14.49
C ARG A 164 10.47 -14.98 13.39
N GLN A 165 11.35 -14.95 12.42
CA GLN A 165 11.41 -15.84 11.26
C GLN A 165 12.85 -16.30 11.06
N PRO A 166 13.28 -17.43 11.67
CA PRO A 166 14.64 -17.90 11.55
C PRO A 166 15.07 -18.15 10.11
N LEU A 167 16.33 -17.87 9.79
CA LEU A 167 16.95 -18.33 8.55
C LEU A 167 17.29 -19.81 8.68
N VAL A 168 16.97 -20.56 7.65
CA VAL A 168 17.31 -21.97 7.50
C VAL A 168 18.14 -22.18 6.25
N LEU A 169 18.96 -23.22 6.23
CA LEU A 169 19.62 -23.67 5.01
C LEU A 169 18.64 -24.48 4.17
N LEU A 170 18.41 -24.07 2.93
CA LEU A 170 17.59 -24.76 1.95
C LEU A 170 18.46 -25.44 0.91
N MET A 171 18.15 -26.67 0.60
CA MET A 171 18.89 -27.49 -0.34
C MET A 171 18.02 -28.59 -0.93
N ALA A 172 18.49 -29.23 -1.99
CA ALA A 172 17.86 -30.42 -2.53
C ALA A 172 17.90 -31.58 -1.52
N PRO A 173 16.91 -32.49 -1.52
CA PRO A 173 16.88 -33.65 -0.59
C PRO A 173 18.11 -34.54 -0.66
N GLN A 174 18.77 -34.65 -1.81
CA GLN A 174 19.97 -35.45 -2.03
C GLN A 174 21.29 -34.75 -1.67
N HIS A 175 21.24 -33.52 -1.20
CA HIS A 175 22.45 -32.77 -0.81
C HIS A 175 23.12 -33.43 0.40
N SER A 176 24.45 -33.45 0.43
CA SER A 176 25.21 -34.10 1.52
C SER A 176 24.82 -33.60 2.93
N LEU A 177 24.54 -32.32 3.06
CA LEU A 177 24.10 -31.71 4.32
C LEU A 177 22.66 -32.07 4.70
N ALA A 178 21.86 -32.71 3.84
CA ALA A 178 20.50 -33.13 4.17
C ALA A 178 20.42 -34.45 4.96
N ALA A 179 21.52 -35.21 5.05
CA ALA A 179 21.53 -36.56 5.60
C ALA A 179 21.39 -36.65 7.13
N SER A 180 21.58 -35.57 7.86
CA SER A 180 21.49 -35.53 9.33
C SER A 180 20.42 -34.56 9.79
N ASP A 181 19.76 -34.80 10.93
CA ASP A 181 18.76 -33.88 11.52
C ASP A 181 19.35 -32.91 12.56
N GLU A 182 20.64 -33.01 12.86
CA GLU A 182 21.30 -32.09 13.78
C GLU A 182 21.47 -30.69 13.17
N PRO A 183 21.29 -29.60 13.93
CA PRO A 183 21.50 -28.25 13.45
C PRO A 183 22.92 -28.07 12.86
N LEU A 184 23.02 -27.39 11.72
CA LEU A 184 24.27 -27.19 11.00
C LEU A 184 25.11 -26.09 11.66
N THR A 185 26.42 -26.32 11.82
CA THR A 185 27.36 -25.29 12.26
C THR A 185 27.79 -24.40 11.09
N LEU A 186 28.27 -23.19 11.41
CA LEU A 186 28.87 -22.31 10.39
C LEU A 186 30.15 -22.88 9.79
N ASP A 187 30.92 -23.66 10.56
CA ASP A 187 32.09 -24.35 10.06
C ASP A 187 31.72 -25.33 8.93
N ALA A 188 30.68 -26.13 9.14
CA ALA A 188 30.17 -27.05 8.09
C ALA A 188 29.67 -26.27 6.86
N LEU A 189 28.99 -25.15 7.05
CA LEU A 189 28.52 -24.31 5.94
C LEU A 189 29.67 -23.66 5.16
N ALA A 190 30.76 -23.32 5.81
CA ALA A 190 31.91 -22.66 5.19
C ALA A 190 32.62 -23.55 4.15
N GLU A 191 32.39 -24.86 4.18
CA GLU A 191 32.96 -25.83 3.23
C GLU A 191 32.15 -26.02 1.95
N HIS A 192 30.90 -25.44 1.91
CA HIS A 192 29.98 -25.64 0.80
C HIS A 192 29.67 -24.33 0.04
N PRO A 193 29.53 -24.39 -1.30
CA PRO A 193 29.15 -23.22 -2.07
C PRO A 193 27.68 -22.83 -1.78
N LEU A 194 27.47 -21.53 -1.54
CA LEU A 194 26.16 -20.95 -1.28
C LEU A 194 25.67 -20.08 -2.42
N ALA A 195 24.39 -20.14 -2.72
CA ALA A 195 23.70 -19.15 -3.52
C ALA A 195 23.18 -18.05 -2.58
N LEU A 196 23.61 -16.82 -2.77
CA LEU A 196 23.33 -15.70 -1.86
C LEU A 196 22.78 -14.48 -2.62
N TRP A 197 22.01 -13.70 -1.90
CA TRP A 197 21.56 -12.39 -2.36
C TRP A 197 22.73 -11.43 -2.64
N HIS A 198 22.48 -10.41 -3.46
CA HIS A 198 23.40 -9.27 -3.57
C HIS A 198 23.62 -8.59 -2.22
N PRO A 199 24.78 -7.96 -2.00
CA PRO A 199 24.98 -7.06 -0.86
C PRO A 199 23.89 -5.99 -0.80
N GLY A 200 23.37 -5.70 0.41
CA GLY A 200 22.26 -4.76 0.61
C GLY A 200 20.91 -5.42 0.90
N HIS A 201 20.71 -6.70 0.54
CA HIS A 201 19.56 -7.46 1.03
C HIS A 201 19.71 -7.84 2.51
N GLY A 202 18.62 -7.75 3.29
CA GLY A 202 18.67 -8.02 4.73
C GLY A 202 19.16 -9.42 5.08
N VAL A 203 18.73 -10.45 4.36
CA VAL A 203 19.22 -11.83 4.54
C VAL A 203 20.73 -11.91 4.30
N ARG A 204 21.25 -11.27 3.24
CA ARG A 204 22.68 -11.28 2.95
C ARG A 204 23.50 -10.61 4.06
N GLN A 205 23.01 -9.50 4.62
CA GLN A 205 23.67 -8.81 5.72
C GLN A 205 23.79 -9.72 6.96
N LEU A 206 22.72 -10.47 7.29
CA LEU A 206 22.74 -11.45 8.38
C LEU A 206 23.75 -12.57 8.14
N VAL A 207 23.80 -13.11 6.93
CA VAL A 207 24.76 -14.16 6.56
C VAL A 207 26.19 -13.65 6.69
N ASP A 208 26.48 -12.49 6.10
CA ASP A 208 27.83 -11.91 6.16
C ASP A 208 28.27 -11.60 7.59
N LEU A 209 27.32 -11.14 8.45
CA LEU A 209 27.60 -10.87 9.86
C LEU A 209 27.87 -12.16 10.64
N ALA A 210 27.04 -13.18 10.47
CA ALA A 210 27.20 -14.47 11.14
C ALA A 210 28.55 -15.14 10.78
N PHE A 211 28.88 -15.20 9.50
CA PHE A 211 30.14 -15.77 9.05
C PHE A 211 31.35 -14.98 9.56
N ARG A 212 31.26 -13.65 9.55
CA ARG A 212 32.36 -12.78 10.07
C ARG A 212 32.60 -13.01 11.56
N GLU A 213 31.55 -13.11 12.38
CA GLU A 213 31.68 -13.36 13.82
C GLU A 213 32.25 -14.74 14.11
N ALA A 214 31.98 -15.73 13.27
CA ALA A 214 32.58 -17.06 13.36
C ALA A 214 34.02 -17.14 12.80
N GLY A 215 34.56 -16.03 12.29
CA GLY A 215 35.91 -16.02 11.71
C GLY A 215 35.99 -16.61 10.30
N HIS A 216 34.87 -16.82 9.64
CA HIS A 216 34.75 -17.42 8.30
C HIS A 216 34.32 -16.41 7.23
N ARG A 217 34.33 -16.88 5.99
CA ARG A 217 33.72 -16.23 4.84
C ARG A 217 32.88 -17.27 4.06
N PRO A 218 31.66 -16.93 3.63
CA PRO A 218 30.90 -17.86 2.81
C PRO A 218 31.58 -18.06 1.45
N ILE A 219 31.58 -19.30 0.95
CA ILE A 219 31.93 -19.58 -0.44
C ILE A 219 30.71 -19.21 -1.27
N VAL A 220 30.78 -18.10 -2.02
CA VAL A 220 29.69 -17.64 -2.87
C VAL A 220 29.83 -18.31 -4.23
N GLY A 221 29.03 -19.36 -4.49
CA GLY A 221 28.96 -20.02 -5.79
C GLY A 221 28.07 -19.25 -6.77
N ILE A 222 26.95 -18.70 -6.28
CA ILE A 222 26.01 -17.90 -7.07
C ILE A 222 25.63 -16.65 -6.27
N GLN A 223 25.63 -15.49 -6.93
CA GLN A 223 25.15 -14.24 -6.36
C GLN A 223 24.07 -13.65 -7.27
N THR A 224 22.89 -13.35 -6.70
CA THR A 224 21.73 -12.90 -7.47
C THR A 224 20.82 -11.97 -6.69
N GLY A 225 19.99 -11.20 -7.40
CA GLY A 225 18.86 -10.43 -6.84
C GLY A 225 17.52 -11.14 -6.99
N SER A 226 17.50 -12.38 -7.48
CA SER A 226 16.25 -13.13 -7.75
C SER A 226 16.08 -14.31 -6.79
N LEU A 227 14.95 -14.35 -6.10
CA LEU A 227 14.54 -15.47 -5.25
C LEU A 227 14.47 -16.79 -6.04
N GLU A 228 13.91 -16.72 -7.25
CA GLU A 228 13.77 -17.89 -8.09
C GLU A 228 15.13 -18.50 -8.48
N VAL A 229 16.14 -17.67 -8.77
CA VAL A 229 17.49 -18.16 -9.03
C VAL A 229 18.07 -18.85 -7.80
N LEU A 230 17.88 -18.29 -6.60
CA LEU A 230 18.32 -18.93 -5.34
C LEU A 230 17.68 -20.31 -5.16
N LYS A 231 16.34 -20.37 -5.27
CA LYS A 231 15.58 -21.63 -5.09
C LYS A 231 15.91 -22.67 -6.15
N HIS A 232 16.01 -22.26 -7.43
CA HIS A 232 16.39 -23.17 -8.51
C HIS A 232 17.81 -23.71 -8.36
N SER A 233 18.76 -22.87 -7.94
CA SER A 233 20.13 -23.31 -7.67
C SER A 233 20.19 -24.37 -6.58
N ALA A 234 19.38 -24.20 -5.52
CA ALA A 234 19.28 -25.16 -4.43
C ALA A 234 18.63 -26.48 -4.89
N ARG A 235 17.54 -26.42 -5.65
CA ARG A 235 16.88 -27.62 -6.22
C ARG A 235 17.77 -28.40 -7.20
N ALA A 236 18.55 -27.68 -7.99
CA ALA A 236 19.48 -28.28 -8.94
C ALA A 236 20.77 -28.83 -8.28
N SER A 237 20.88 -28.74 -6.95
CA SER A 237 22.09 -29.13 -6.18
C SER A 237 23.37 -28.40 -6.62
N LEU A 238 23.25 -27.22 -7.20
CA LEU A 238 24.40 -26.38 -7.56
C LEU A 238 25.00 -25.68 -6.33
N CYS A 239 24.13 -25.16 -5.47
CA CYS A 239 24.49 -24.44 -4.23
C CYS A 239 23.33 -24.58 -3.25
N ALA A 240 23.61 -24.63 -1.95
CA ALA A 240 22.58 -24.41 -0.94
C ALA A 240 22.31 -22.90 -0.76
N THR A 241 21.18 -22.53 -0.17
CA THR A 241 20.84 -21.11 0.08
C THR A 241 20.25 -20.91 1.48
N LEU A 242 20.42 -19.70 2.03
CA LEU A 242 19.89 -19.33 3.34
C LEU A 242 18.69 -18.40 3.14
N LEU A 243 17.52 -18.86 3.55
CA LEU A 243 16.25 -18.12 3.45
C LEU A 243 15.35 -18.42 4.67
N PRO A 244 14.38 -17.56 5.00
CA PRO A 244 13.31 -17.94 5.91
C PRO A 244 12.39 -18.97 5.26
N ARG A 245 11.78 -19.84 6.07
CA ARG A 245 10.93 -20.94 5.56
C ARG A 245 9.75 -20.45 4.70
N PHE A 246 9.14 -19.32 5.07
CA PHE A 246 8.01 -18.76 4.32
C PHE A 246 8.36 -18.39 2.86
N ALA A 247 9.64 -18.05 2.58
CA ALA A 247 10.08 -17.70 1.24
C ALA A 247 10.18 -18.92 0.28
N ALA A 248 10.16 -20.13 0.84
CA ALA A 248 10.21 -21.38 0.10
C ALA A 248 9.14 -22.38 0.60
N ALA A 249 8.01 -21.87 1.12
CA ALA A 249 6.95 -22.69 1.71
C ALA A 249 6.46 -23.77 0.74
N ARG A 250 6.22 -23.37 -0.52
CA ARG A 250 5.75 -24.29 -1.57
C ARG A 250 6.76 -25.40 -1.86
N GLU A 251 8.03 -25.07 -2.04
CA GLU A 251 9.08 -26.07 -2.32
C GLU A 251 9.28 -27.03 -1.16
N LEU A 252 9.09 -26.56 0.07
CA LEU A 252 9.15 -27.39 1.28
C LEU A 252 7.94 -28.32 1.36
N GLU A 253 6.74 -27.85 1.07
CA GLU A 253 5.52 -28.66 1.01
C GLU A 253 5.58 -29.72 -0.11
N GLU A 254 6.08 -29.36 -1.27
CA GLU A 254 6.27 -30.26 -2.40
C GLU A 254 7.45 -31.25 -2.19
N GLY A 255 8.29 -31.04 -1.15
CA GLY A 255 9.48 -31.84 -0.88
C GLY A 255 10.60 -31.68 -1.94
N THR A 256 10.52 -30.64 -2.77
CA THR A 256 11.56 -30.34 -3.77
C THR A 256 12.78 -29.65 -3.17
N LEU A 257 12.60 -29.03 -2.00
CA LEU A 257 13.64 -28.54 -1.10
C LEU A 257 13.44 -29.12 0.29
N VAL A 258 14.54 -29.25 1.03
CA VAL A 258 14.55 -29.55 2.48
C VAL A 258 15.21 -28.41 3.22
N ALA A 259 14.78 -28.19 4.47
CA ALA A 259 15.28 -27.13 5.33
C ALA A 259 16.02 -27.70 6.54
N ARG A 260 17.20 -27.14 6.83
CA ARG A 260 17.97 -27.45 8.02
C ARG A 260 18.21 -26.21 8.85
N ASP A 261 18.03 -26.31 10.16
CA ASP A 261 18.35 -25.23 11.07
C ASP A 261 19.87 -25.02 11.14
N VAL A 262 20.28 -23.76 11.26
CA VAL A 262 21.68 -23.35 11.35
C VAL A 262 21.93 -22.74 12.70
N VAL A 263 22.97 -23.22 13.38
CA VAL A 263 23.39 -22.68 14.69
C VAL A 263 23.93 -21.27 14.50
N GLY A 264 23.35 -20.31 15.21
CA GLY A 264 23.82 -18.92 15.19
C GLY A 264 22.71 -17.95 15.56
N ARG A 265 23.05 -16.98 16.43
CA ARG A 265 22.09 -15.99 16.94
C ARG A 265 21.49 -15.14 15.83
N HIS A 266 22.27 -14.79 14.81
CA HIS A 266 21.83 -13.97 13.69
C HIS A 266 20.80 -14.69 12.83
N PHE A 267 20.87 -16.00 12.72
CA PHE A 267 19.88 -16.80 11.98
C PHE A 267 18.63 -17.04 12.81
N SER A 268 18.82 -17.42 14.09
CA SER A 268 17.69 -17.77 14.97
C SER A 268 16.88 -16.57 15.44
N GLN A 269 17.43 -15.36 15.47
CA GLN A 269 16.77 -14.13 15.94
C GLN A 269 16.33 -13.19 14.81
N ALA A 270 16.45 -13.61 13.57
CA ALA A 270 16.05 -12.81 12.43
C ALA A 270 14.53 -12.60 12.41
N ASN A 271 14.09 -11.44 11.95
CA ASN A 271 12.69 -11.04 11.98
C ASN A 271 12.20 -10.59 10.61
N ALA A 272 10.94 -10.89 10.34
CA ALA A 272 10.14 -10.26 9.30
C ALA A 272 9.43 -9.03 9.89
N HIS A 273 9.45 -7.93 9.17
CA HIS A 273 8.89 -6.66 9.62
C HIS A 273 7.89 -6.11 8.62
N MET A 274 6.78 -5.60 9.14
CA MET A 274 5.84 -4.76 8.44
C MET A 274 6.02 -3.34 8.94
N VAL A 275 6.37 -2.42 8.05
CA VAL A 275 6.73 -1.04 8.41
C VAL A 275 5.88 -0.02 7.68
N THR A 276 5.71 1.13 8.29
CA THR A 276 5.04 2.30 7.75
C THR A 276 5.82 3.56 8.14
N ARG A 277 5.59 4.70 7.50
CA ARG A 277 6.22 5.96 7.89
C ARG A 277 5.55 6.54 9.14
N ILE A 278 6.36 7.02 10.09
CA ILE A 278 5.88 7.79 11.25
C ILE A 278 5.25 9.10 10.76
N GLY A 279 4.06 9.43 11.31
CA GLY A 279 3.35 10.66 11.00
C GLY A 279 2.56 10.66 9.68
N ARG A 280 2.68 9.65 8.84
CA ARG A 280 1.81 9.51 7.66
C ARG A 280 0.39 9.13 8.09
N ARG A 281 -0.62 9.85 7.59
CA ARG A 281 -2.01 9.40 7.70
C ARG A 281 -2.25 8.25 6.72
N MET A 282 -2.35 7.06 7.26
CA MET A 282 -2.65 5.86 6.46
C MET A 282 -4.10 5.91 5.98
N PRO A 283 -4.38 5.68 4.68
CA PRO A 283 -5.74 5.51 4.19
C PRO A 283 -6.45 4.37 4.94
N ARG A 284 -7.79 4.44 5.08
CA ARG A 284 -8.57 3.37 5.74
C ARG A 284 -8.30 1.99 5.13
N ALA A 285 -8.25 1.92 3.80
CA ALA A 285 -7.90 0.71 3.06
C ALA A 285 -6.51 0.18 3.44
N GLY A 286 -5.52 1.06 3.60
CA GLY A 286 -4.17 0.70 4.04
C GLY A 286 -4.14 0.12 5.45
N LEU A 287 -4.93 0.68 6.39
CA LEU A 287 -5.06 0.13 7.74
C LEU A 287 -5.74 -1.24 7.76
N GLN A 288 -6.73 -1.45 6.91
CA GLN A 288 -7.36 -2.77 6.76
C GLN A 288 -6.41 -3.77 6.14
N LEU A 289 -5.68 -3.39 5.08
CA LEU A 289 -4.67 -4.24 4.47
C LEU A 289 -3.59 -4.63 5.47
N LEU A 290 -3.06 -3.70 6.27
CA LEU A 290 -2.08 -4.01 7.33
C LEU A 290 -2.57 -5.09 8.29
N ARG A 291 -3.82 -4.98 8.78
CA ARG A 291 -4.42 -5.98 9.69
C ARG A 291 -4.64 -7.32 8.98
N HIS A 292 -5.06 -7.27 7.72
CA HIS A 292 -5.29 -8.45 6.91
C HIS A 292 -3.98 -9.22 6.67
N LEU A 293 -2.92 -8.51 6.24
CA LEU A 293 -1.60 -9.11 6.04
C LEU A 293 -1.01 -9.68 7.34
N GLN A 294 -1.16 -8.96 8.47
CA GLN A 294 -0.73 -9.45 9.77
C GLN A 294 -1.41 -10.77 10.16
N HIS A 295 -2.66 -10.96 9.78
CA HIS A 295 -3.43 -12.15 10.12
C HIS A 295 -3.13 -13.33 9.19
N TRP A 296 -2.97 -13.08 7.89
CA TRP A 296 -2.95 -14.13 6.88
C TRP A 296 -1.57 -14.52 6.38
N MET A 297 -0.59 -13.60 6.35
CA MET A 297 0.76 -13.95 5.90
C MET A 297 1.48 -14.86 6.89
N SER A 298 2.07 -15.95 6.40
CA SER A 298 2.89 -16.88 7.20
C SER A 298 4.15 -16.21 7.75
N ALA A 299 4.69 -15.22 7.04
CA ALA A 299 5.79 -14.37 7.52
C ALA A 299 5.49 -13.65 8.84
N PHE A 300 4.20 -13.42 9.17
CA PHE A 300 3.76 -12.72 10.37
C PHE A 300 3.04 -13.61 11.39
N ARG A 301 2.99 -14.91 11.16
CA ARG A 301 2.54 -15.89 12.14
C ARG A 301 3.72 -16.40 12.95
N HIS A 302 3.51 -16.64 14.24
CA HIS A 302 4.53 -17.28 15.07
C HIS A 302 4.84 -18.68 14.52
N TYR A 303 6.10 -18.91 14.20
CA TYR A 303 6.57 -20.26 13.94
C TYR A 303 6.62 -20.99 15.28
N PRO A 304 5.94 -22.14 15.46
CA PRO A 304 6.07 -22.92 16.66
C PRO A 304 7.55 -23.30 16.81
N SER A 305 8.15 -22.86 17.93
CA SER A 305 9.47 -23.31 18.34
C SER A 305 9.32 -24.82 18.61
N GLY A 306 9.90 -25.66 17.75
CA GLY A 306 10.04 -27.08 17.98
C GLY A 306 11.03 -27.35 19.14
#